data_00eec1f68cbe20628d820f2298acd1a5
#
_entry.id   00eec1f68cbe20628d820f2298acd1a5
#
_cell.length_a   1.000
_cell.length_b   1.000
_cell.length_c   1.000
_cell.angle_alpha   90.00
_cell.angle_beta   90.00
_cell.angle_gamma   90.00
#
_symmetry.space_group_name_H-M   'P 1'
#
loop_
_entity.id
_entity.type
_entity.pdbx_description
1 polymer ?
#
loop_
_entity_poly.entity_id
_entity_poly.type
_entity_poly.pdbx_seq_one_letter_code
_entity_poly.pdbx_strand_id
1 'polypeptide(L)'
;MSQEIEIGLGKKGRLGYALDDVAIVPSRRTRDPEDVSTSWQIDAYEFDVPVIGAPMDSVTSPATAIAMGKMGALGVLDLEGLWTRYEAVSYTHL
;
A
#
# COMPACT_ATOMS: atom_id res chain seq x y z
N MET A 1 -1.01 -11.70 19.84
CA MET A 1 -0.75 -10.51 20.67
C MET A 1 0.60 -9.92 20.37
N SER A 2 0.64 -8.62 20.20
CA SER A 2 1.90 -7.93 20.02
C SER A 2 2.56 -7.70 21.36
N GLN A 3 3.85 -8.02 21.46
CA GLN A 3 4.66 -7.81 22.65
C GLN A 3 5.26 -6.41 22.60
N GLU A 4 5.04 -5.60 23.61
CA GLU A 4 5.67 -4.29 23.72
C GLU A 4 7.08 -4.42 24.27
N ILE A 5 7.99 -3.70 23.65
CA ILE A 5 9.41 -3.65 24.03
C ILE A 5 9.78 -2.20 24.30
N GLU A 6 10.46 -1.96 25.41
CA GLU A 6 10.96 -0.64 25.73
C GLU A 6 12.24 -0.36 24.93
N ILE A 7 12.21 0.68 24.10
CA ILE A 7 13.32 1.03 23.19
C ILE A 7 14.01 2.33 23.57
N GLY A 8 13.54 2.99 24.61
CA GLY A 8 14.11 4.24 25.10
C GLY A 8 13.27 4.78 26.25
N LEU A 9 13.71 5.85 26.87
CA LEU A 9 12.98 6.44 27.99
C LEU A 9 11.61 6.94 27.52
N GLY A 10 10.55 6.31 27.99
CA GLY A 10 9.18 6.63 27.60
C GLY A 10 8.80 6.22 26.18
N LYS A 11 9.65 5.46 25.50
CA LYS A 11 9.40 4.99 24.13
C LYS A 11 9.23 3.48 24.11
N LYS A 12 8.16 3.02 23.47
CA LYS A 12 7.86 1.60 23.32
C LYS A 12 7.76 1.23 21.86
N GLY A 13 8.24 0.04 21.53
CA GLY A 13 8.08 -0.54 20.22
C GLY A 13 7.35 -1.87 20.30
N ARG A 14 6.88 -2.36 19.16
CA ARG A 14 6.30 -3.70 19.04
C ARG A 14 7.23 -4.56 18.23
N LEU A 15 7.24 -5.85 18.55
CA LEU A 15 7.95 -6.80 17.72
C LEU A 15 7.29 -6.90 16.36
N GLY A 16 8.07 -6.65 15.31
CA GLY A 16 7.61 -6.82 13.92
C GLY A 16 8.17 -8.10 13.32
N TYR A 17 7.55 -8.54 12.24
CA TYR A 17 7.96 -9.76 11.55
C TYR A 17 8.19 -9.46 10.08
N ALA A 18 9.25 -10.03 9.52
CA ALA A 18 9.44 -10.06 8.08
C ALA A 18 8.49 -11.09 7.45
N LEU A 19 8.29 -10.99 6.15
CA LEU A 19 7.44 -11.96 5.44
C LEU A 19 7.94 -13.41 5.61
N ASP A 20 9.25 -13.58 5.72
CA ASP A 20 9.85 -14.91 5.92
C ASP A 20 9.53 -15.51 7.30
N ASP A 21 9.13 -14.68 8.25
CA ASP A 21 8.87 -15.12 9.62
C ASP A 21 7.42 -15.53 9.84
N VAL A 22 6.57 -15.38 8.84
CA VAL A 22 5.13 -15.61 8.98
C VAL A 22 4.62 -16.58 7.92
N ALA A 23 3.55 -17.25 8.23
CA ALA A 23 2.86 -18.13 7.29
C ALA A 23 1.35 -17.98 7.46
N ILE A 24 0.62 -18.21 6.38
CA ILE A 24 -0.84 -18.17 6.42
C ILE A 24 -1.34 -19.50 6.95
N VAL A 25 -2.11 -19.45 8.01
CA VAL A 25 -2.73 -20.63 8.62
C VAL A 25 -4.21 -20.64 8.25
N PRO A 26 -4.72 -21.70 7.60
CA PRO A 26 -6.14 -21.79 7.29
C PRO A 26 -6.97 -21.87 8.58
N SER A 27 -7.97 -21.02 8.71
CA SER A 27 -8.81 -20.97 9.91
C SER A 27 -10.28 -21.26 9.62
N ARG A 28 -10.70 -21.29 8.36
CA ARG A 28 -12.09 -21.49 7.94
C ARG A 28 -12.15 -22.35 6.69
N ARG A 29 -13.34 -22.83 6.39
CA ARG A 29 -13.59 -23.53 5.13
C ARG A 29 -13.27 -22.61 3.95
N THR A 30 -12.72 -23.20 2.91
CA THR A 30 -12.54 -22.53 1.63
C THR A 30 -13.90 -22.09 1.08
N ARG A 31 -13.91 -20.92 0.45
CA ARG A 31 -15.06 -20.36 -0.25
C ARG A 31 -14.71 -20.25 -1.72
N ASP A 32 -15.73 -20.21 -2.57
CA ASP A 32 -15.51 -19.89 -3.97
C ASP A 32 -14.96 -18.47 -4.09
N PRO A 33 -13.98 -18.23 -4.96
CA PRO A 33 -13.43 -16.90 -5.14
C PRO A 33 -14.47 -15.83 -5.43
N GLU A 34 -15.56 -16.20 -6.09
CA GLU A 34 -16.66 -15.31 -6.43
C GLU A 34 -17.43 -14.79 -5.21
N ASP A 35 -17.37 -15.52 -4.10
CA ASP A 35 -18.05 -15.15 -2.86
C ASP A 35 -17.18 -14.26 -1.97
N VAL A 36 -15.95 -13.97 -2.39
CA VAL A 36 -15.00 -13.19 -1.60
C VAL A 36 -14.90 -11.77 -2.16
N SER A 37 -15.11 -10.79 -1.29
CA SER A 37 -14.88 -9.39 -1.64
C SER A 37 -13.47 -8.97 -1.25
N THR A 38 -12.76 -8.35 -2.18
CA THR A 38 -11.43 -7.78 -1.93
C THR A 38 -11.48 -6.27 -1.75
N SER A 39 -12.67 -5.68 -1.74
CA SER A 39 -12.81 -4.25 -1.57
C SER A 39 -12.31 -3.77 -0.19
N TRP A 40 -11.75 -2.59 -0.16
CA TRP A 40 -11.25 -1.97 1.06
C TRP A 40 -11.38 -0.46 0.97
N GLN A 41 -11.24 0.22 2.10
CA GLN A 41 -11.51 1.64 2.20
C GLN A 41 -10.41 2.33 3.00
N ILE A 42 -9.96 3.46 2.48
CA ILE A 42 -9.12 4.40 3.24
C ILE A 42 -9.84 5.74 3.25
N ASP A 43 -10.22 6.19 4.43
CA ASP A 43 -10.96 7.44 4.62
C ASP A 43 -12.22 7.46 3.74
N ALA A 44 -12.35 8.43 2.85
CA ALA A 44 -13.49 8.56 1.93
C ALA A 44 -13.32 7.75 0.64
N TYR A 45 -12.19 7.10 0.44
CA TYR A 45 -11.87 6.39 -0.80
C TYR A 45 -12.06 4.89 -0.65
N GLU A 46 -12.72 4.30 -1.63
CA GLU A 46 -12.98 2.87 -1.71
C GLU A 46 -12.25 2.27 -2.91
N PHE A 47 -11.65 1.10 -2.72
CA PHE A 47 -10.86 0.42 -3.74
C PHE A 47 -11.33 -1.02 -3.91
N ASP A 48 -11.28 -1.53 -5.13
CA ASP A 48 -11.70 -2.89 -5.46
C ASP A 48 -10.63 -3.93 -5.16
N VAL A 49 -9.36 -3.53 -5.21
CA VAL A 49 -8.22 -4.44 -5.10
C VAL A 49 -7.29 -3.95 -3.99
N PRO A 50 -6.92 -4.83 -3.03
CA PRO A 50 -6.07 -4.43 -1.90
C PRO A 50 -4.59 -4.42 -2.29
N VAL A 51 -4.23 -3.65 -3.30
CA VAL A 51 -2.86 -3.51 -3.81
C VAL A 51 -2.49 -2.03 -3.84
N ILE A 52 -1.35 -1.71 -3.29
CA ILE A 52 -0.80 -0.36 -3.28
C ILE A 52 0.54 -0.37 -4.01
N GLY A 53 0.67 0.49 -5.01
CA GLY A 53 1.94 0.71 -5.68
C GLY A 53 2.88 1.53 -4.80
N ALA A 54 4.06 1.01 -4.51
CA ALA A 54 5.00 1.64 -3.60
C ALA A 54 5.49 3.00 -4.14
N PRO A 55 5.72 3.99 -3.26
CA PRO A 55 6.20 5.31 -3.67
C PRO A 55 7.69 5.29 -4.01
N MET A 56 8.03 4.55 -5.04
CA MET A 56 9.39 4.40 -5.54
C MET A 56 9.42 4.92 -6.98
N ASP A 57 10.35 5.81 -7.26
CA ASP A 57 10.45 6.46 -8.57
C ASP A 57 10.56 5.47 -9.73
N SER A 58 11.28 4.38 -9.53
CA SER A 58 11.45 3.34 -10.56
C SER A 58 10.27 2.36 -10.65
N VAL A 59 9.31 2.43 -9.74
CA VAL A 59 8.19 1.48 -9.65
C VAL A 59 6.88 2.13 -10.04
N THR A 60 6.55 3.27 -9.44
CA THR A 60 5.27 3.93 -9.65
C THR A 60 5.48 5.32 -10.27
N SER A 61 5.23 5.40 -11.57
CA SER A 61 5.18 6.67 -12.30
C SER A 61 3.75 7.23 -12.27
N PRO A 62 3.54 8.50 -12.66
CA PRO A 62 2.17 9.03 -12.80
C PRO A 62 1.30 8.18 -13.71
N ALA A 63 1.84 7.70 -14.82
CA ALA A 63 1.09 6.82 -15.74
C ALA A 63 0.71 5.50 -15.07
N THR A 64 1.63 4.89 -14.33
CA THR A 64 1.37 3.66 -13.59
C THR A 64 0.33 3.88 -12.50
N ALA A 65 0.39 4.99 -11.76
CA ALA A 65 -0.59 5.32 -10.74
C ALA A 65 -2.00 5.47 -11.32
N ILE A 66 -2.11 6.12 -12.50
CA ILE A 66 -3.39 6.24 -13.20
C ILE A 66 -3.91 4.88 -13.63
N ALA A 67 -3.05 4.04 -14.19
CA ALA A 67 -3.42 2.70 -14.61
C ALA A 67 -3.90 1.84 -13.42
N MET A 68 -3.22 1.93 -12.30
CA MET A 68 -3.61 1.23 -11.07
C MET A 68 -4.97 1.72 -10.57
N GLY A 69 -5.21 3.02 -10.60
CA GLY A 69 -6.51 3.58 -10.22
C GLY A 69 -7.65 3.07 -11.09
N LYS A 70 -7.40 2.94 -12.39
CA LYS A 70 -8.40 2.38 -13.33
C LYS A 70 -8.71 0.91 -13.07
N MET A 71 -7.78 0.19 -12.48
CA MET A 71 -7.96 -1.22 -12.10
C MET A 71 -8.53 -1.39 -10.69
N GLY A 72 -8.81 -0.32 -9.98
CA GLY A 72 -9.34 -0.37 -8.63
C GLY A 72 -8.29 -0.50 -7.53
N ALA A 73 -7.02 -0.28 -7.85
CA ALA A 73 -5.92 -0.27 -6.91
C ALA A 73 -5.46 1.16 -6.62
N LEU A 74 -4.45 1.32 -5.78
CA LEU A 74 -3.91 2.62 -5.40
C LEU A 74 -2.43 2.70 -5.77
N GLY A 75 -2.04 3.75 -6.49
CA GLY A 75 -0.64 4.06 -6.73
C GLY A 75 -0.19 5.25 -5.90
N VAL A 76 0.94 5.14 -5.24
CA VAL A 76 1.52 6.22 -4.45
C VAL A 76 2.78 6.74 -5.14
N LEU A 77 2.86 8.04 -5.35
CA LEU A 77 3.97 8.67 -6.06
C LEU A 77 5.03 9.16 -5.08
N ASP A 78 6.28 9.04 -5.50
CA ASP A 78 7.40 9.68 -4.83
C ASP A 78 7.51 11.12 -5.34
N LEU A 79 7.31 12.10 -4.44
CA LEU A 79 7.36 13.51 -4.79
C LEU A 79 8.75 13.94 -5.30
N GLU A 80 9.80 13.36 -4.77
CA GLU A 80 11.16 13.66 -5.24
C GLU A 80 11.35 13.25 -6.69
N GLY A 81 10.81 12.11 -7.09
CA GLY A 81 10.81 11.68 -8.48
C GLY A 81 10.09 12.64 -9.41
N LEU A 82 9.01 13.25 -8.95
CA LEU A 82 8.28 14.25 -9.72
C LEU A 82 9.12 15.51 -9.95
N TRP A 83 9.84 15.95 -8.92
CA TRP A 83 10.72 17.13 -9.04
C TRP A 83 11.83 16.93 -10.06
N THR A 84 12.36 15.72 -10.18
CA THR A 84 13.50 15.46 -11.04
C THR A 84 13.12 15.15 -12.49
N ARG A 85 11.87 14.72 -12.74
CA ARG A 85 11.43 14.25 -14.06
C ARG A 85 10.46 15.14 -14.80
N TYR A 86 9.73 15.97 -14.08
CA TYR A 86 8.67 16.79 -14.67
C TYR A 86 8.89 18.26 -14.37
N GLU A 87 8.55 19.12 -15.34
CA GLU A 87 8.55 20.54 -15.13
C GLU A 87 7.41 20.94 -14.19
N ALA A 88 7.60 22.08 -13.50
CA ALA A 88 6.63 22.58 -12.53
C ALA A 88 5.22 22.71 -13.10
N VAL A 89 5.10 23.08 -14.38
CA VAL A 89 3.81 23.21 -15.07
C VAL A 89 3.14 21.84 -15.26
N SER A 90 3.94 20.80 -15.50
CA SER A 90 3.42 19.46 -15.79
C SER A 90 2.77 18.84 -14.58
N TYR A 91 3.39 18.88 -13.40
CA TYR A 91 2.81 18.21 -12.25
C TYR A 91 1.72 19.00 -11.53
N THR A 92 1.48 20.25 -11.89
CA THR A 92 0.28 20.94 -11.43
C THR A 92 -0.99 20.40 -12.05
N HIS A 93 -0.88 19.60 -13.10
CA HIS A 93 -1.98 18.96 -13.79
C HIS A 93 -2.10 17.45 -13.43
N LEU A 94 -1.24 16.97 -12.57
CA LEU A 94 -1.30 15.61 -12.08
C LEU A 94 -2.26 15.47 -10.90
#